data_cb2dfe27f5df485a1b41e5886d654be4
#
_entry.id   cb2dfe27f5df485a1b41e5886d654be4
#
_cell.length_a   1.000
_cell.length_b   1.000
_cell.length_c   1.000
_cell.angle_alpha   90.00
_cell.angle_beta   90.00
_cell.angle_gamma   90.00
#
_symmetry.space_group_name_H-M   'P 1'
#
loop_
_entity.id
_entity.type
_entity.pdbx_description
1 polymer ?
#
loop_
_entity_poly.entity_id
_entity_poly.type
_entity_poly.pdbx_seq_one_letter_code
_entity_poly.pdbx_strand_id
1 'polypeptide(L)'
;MGELHRRITRNGNTVLFLLIHEISYQKIEMTTAQIAQQYMFLSSPTIRVNGNDIFGYIKENNCGCCGEIAGTEVECRVFEWDGKQYEVPTTQVMADAILHAVSKTGSNTDCEYMMPENLRRFYAGKTKKENPCGCGGNCC
;
A
#
# COMPACT_ATOMS: atom_id res chain seq x y z
N MET A 1 -20.52 -34.55 -5.13
CA MET A 1 -19.71 -33.35 -5.07
C MET A 1 -18.57 -33.49 -6.05
N GLY A 2 -18.74 -32.92 -7.23
CA GLY A 2 -17.77 -33.06 -8.32
C GLY A 2 -16.62 -32.08 -8.15
N GLU A 3 -15.45 -32.62 -7.99
CA GLU A 3 -14.18 -31.92 -8.03
C GLU A 3 -13.95 -31.36 -9.43
N LEU A 4 -14.09 -30.05 -9.57
CA LEU A 4 -13.92 -29.36 -10.84
C LEU A 4 -12.45 -29.07 -11.08
N HIS A 5 -11.71 -30.10 -11.47
CA HIS A 5 -10.33 -29.93 -12.00
C HIS A 5 -10.41 -29.28 -13.39
N ARG A 6 -10.41 -27.98 -13.46
CA ARG A 6 -10.24 -27.28 -14.73
C ARG A 6 -8.80 -26.84 -14.89
N ARG A 7 -8.18 -27.38 -15.92
CA ARG A 7 -6.86 -26.96 -16.41
C ARG A 7 -6.91 -25.50 -16.81
N ILE A 8 -6.06 -24.76 -16.23
CA ILE A 8 -5.96 -23.33 -16.31
C ILE A 8 -5.01 -22.96 -17.44
N THR A 9 -5.50 -22.31 -18.48
CA THR A 9 -4.68 -21.73 -19.55
C THR A 9 -4.22 -20.32 -19.16
N ARG A 10 -3.06 -19.90 -19.66
CA ARG A 10 -2.28 -18.76 -19.19
C ARG A 10 -3.04 -17.43 -19.06
N ASN A 11 -4.13 -17.22 -19.80
CA ASN A 11 -4.92 -15.98 -19.77
C ASN A 11 -6.28 -16.10 -19.06
N GLY A 12 -6.74 -17.32 -18.77
CA GLY A 12 -7.98 -17.56 -18.02
C GLY A 12 -7.77 -17.79 -16.52
N ASN A 13 -6.52 -17.86 -16.12
CA ASN A 13 -6.10 -18.30 -14.79
C ASN A 13 -6.54 -17.39 -13.66
N THR A 14 -6.41 -16.09 -13.86
CA THR A 14 -6.65 -15.12 -12.79
C THR A 14 -8.11 -15.10 -12.37
N VAL A 15 -9.02 -15.06 -13.35
CA VAL A 15 -10.46 -15.01 -13.07
C VAL A 15 -10.95 -16.31 -12.46
N LEU A 16 -10.50 -17.46 -12.98
CA LEU A 16 -10.89 -18.76 -12.45
C LEU A 16 -10.32 -19.00 -11.05
N PHE A 17 -9.07 -18.60 -10.80
CA PHE A 17 -8.46 -18.67 -9.47
C PHE A 17 -9.26 -17.84 -8.45
N LEU A 18 -9.66 -16.64 -8.80
CA LEU A 18 -10.47 -15.77 -7.97
C LEU A 18 -11.89 -16.36 -7.70
N LEU A 19 -12.44 -17.11 -8.65
CA LEU A 19 -13.77 -17.75 -8.51
C LEU A 19 -13.79 -18.94 -7.55
N ILE A 20 -12.66 -19.59 -7.30
CA ILE A 20 -12.55 -20.76 -6.40
C ILE A 20 -12.05 -20.41 -5.01
N HIS A 21 -11.60 -19.16 -4.79
CA HIS A 21 -11.13 -18.68 -3.50
C HIS A 21 -12.10 -17.65 -2.93
N GLU A 22 -12.37 -17.77 -1.64
CA GLU A 22 -13.09 -16.74 -0.92
C GLU A 22 -12.14 -15.54 -0.72
N ILE A 23 -12.56 -14.37 -1.24
CA ILE A 23 -11.77 -13.14 -1.19
C ILE A 23 -12.49 -12.15 -0.31
N SER A 24 -11.82 -11.73 0.75
CA SER A 24 -12.23 -10.59 1.56
C SER A 24 -11.36 -9.39 1.21
N TYR A 25 -11.97 -8.28 0.85
CA TYR A 25 -11.29 -7.04 0.51
C TYR A 25 -11.59 -5.97 1.55
N GLN A 26 -10.53 -5.30 2.02
CA GLN A 26 -10.63 -4.17 2.92
C GLN A 26 -9.76 -3.01 2.44
N LYS A 27 -10.35 -1.81 2.36
CA LYS A 27 -9.61 -0.57 2.15
C LYS A 27 -9.44 0.13 3.49
N ILE A 28 -8.20 0.50 3.83
CA ILE A 28 -7.87 1.20 5.06
C ILE A 28 -7.21 2.53 4.69
N GLU A 29 -7.81 3.61 5.14
CA GLU A 29 -7.25 4.95 4.93
C GLU A 29 -6.31 5.31 6.07
N MET A 30 -5.07 5.63 5.73
CA MET A 30 -4.02 5.99 6.68
C MET A 30 -4.15 7.47 7.08
N THR A 31 -5.24 7.80 7.76
CA THR A 31 -5.60 9.18 8.10
C THR A 31 -4.74 9.77 9.21
N THR A 32 -4.22 8.94 10.11
CA THR A 32 -3.40 9.36 11.26
C THR A 32 -2.13 8.52 11.41
N ALA A 33 -1.13 9.08 12.10
CA ALA A 33 0.10 8.37 12.40
C ALA A 33 -0.15 7.12 13.26
N GLN A 34 -1.15 7.13 14.15
CA GLN A 34 -1.53 5.99 14.98
C GLN A 34 -2.05 4.83 14.15
N ILE A 35 -2.90 5.11 13.15
CA ILE A 35 -3.41 4.09 12.24
C ILE A 35 -2.24 3.51 11.41
N ALA A 36 -1.37 4.37 10.88
CA ALA A 36 -0.20 3.93 10.13
C ALA A 36 0.72 3.02 10.98
N GLN A 37 0.92 3.33 12.25
CA GLN A 37 1.69 2.50 13.18
C GLN A 37 0.99 1.17 13.46
N GLN A 38 -0.31 1.18 13.71
CA GLN A 38 -1.11 -0.03 13.95
C GLN A 38 -1.00 -1.04 12.81
N TYR A 39 -0.99 -0.56 11.58
CA TYR A 39 -0.88 -1.40 10.40
C TYR A 39 0.56 -1.58 9.90
N MET A 40 1.55 -1.11 10.64
CA MET A 40 2.97 -1.16 10.23
C MET A 40 3.15 -0.66 8.79
N PHE A 41 2.55 0.51 8.51
CA PHE A 41 2.48 1.08 7.19
C PHE A 41 3.80 1.75 6.83
N LEU A 42 4.34 1.45 5.64
CA LEU A 42 5.67 1.93 5.23
C LEU A 42 5.62 2.98 4.14
N SER A 43 4.69 2.86 3.20
CA SER A 43 4.60 3.77 2.06
C SER A 43 3.22 3.74 1.40
N SER A 44 2.77 4.85 0.82
CA SER A 44 1.48 4.98 0.17
C SER A 44 1.61 4.89 -1.36
N PRO A 45 0.74 4.11 -2.01
CA PRO A 45 -0.18 3.12 -1.47
C PRO A 45 0.48 1.77 -1.19
N THR A 46 -0.07 0.98 -0.29
CA THR A 46 0.37 -0.39 0.00
C THR A 46 -0.75 -1.37 -0.28
N ILE A 47 -0.42 -2.47 -0.94
CA ILE A 47 -1.36 -3.55 -1.25
C ILE A 47 -0.85 -4.83 -0.60
N ARG A 48 -1.68 -5.43 0.25
CA ARG A 48 -1.33 -6.65 0.99
C ARG A 48 -2.27 -7.79 0.66
N VAL A 49 -1.69 -8.97 0.53
CA VAL A 49 -2.42 -10.24 0.44
C VAL A 49 -1.98 -11.11 1.61
N ASN A 50 -2.94 -11.56 2.42
CA ASN A 50 -2.66 -12.32 3.64
C ASN A 50 -1.63 -11.64 4.57
N GLY A 51 -1.70 -10.31 4.68
CA GLY A 51 -0.82 -9.50 5.50
C GLY A 51 0.52 -9.11 4.87
N ASN A 52 0.91 -9.71 3.74
CA ASN A 52 2.18 -9.44 3.08
C ASN A 52 2.03 -8.44 1.93
N ASP A 53 2.96 -7.50 1.82
CA ASP A 53 3.05 -6.58 0.68
C ASP A 53 3.35 -7.37 -0.60
N ILE A 54 2.49 -7.20 -1.63
CA ILE A 54 2.61 -7.98 -2.85
C ILE A 54 3.70 -7.50 -3.80
N PHE A 55 4.17 -6.26 -3.65
CA PHE A 55 5.25 -5.71 -4.46
C PHE A 55 6.62 -5.74 -3.75
N GLY A 56 6.65 -6.03 -2.45
CA GLY A 56 7.87 -6.27 -1.66
C GLY A 56 8.78 -5.06 -1.52
N TYR A 57 9.43 -4.64 -2.59
CA TYR A 57 10.37 -3.52 -2.56
C TYR A 57 9.64 -2.16 -2.52
N ILE A 58 10.11 -1.26 -1.63
CA ILE A 58 9.56 0.09 -1.53
C ILE A 58 10.53 1.07 -2.18
N LYS A 59 10.06 1.69 -3.25
CA LYS A 59 10.71 2.83 -3.90
C LYS A 59 9.73 4.00 -3.87
N GLU A 60 10.23 5.17 -3.60
CA GLU A 60 9.42 6.38 -3.48
C GLU A 60 9.95 7.47 -4.41
N ASN A 61 9.03 8.24 -4.99
CA ASN A 61 9.33 9.43 -5.77
C ASN A 61 8.51 10.61 -5.22
N ASN A 62 8.96 11.81 -5.47
CA ASN A 62 8.27 13.03 -5.06
C ASN A 62 6.81 13.04 -5.57
N CYS A 63 5.89 13.31 -4.66
CA CYS A 63 4.45 13.32 -4.91
C CYS A 63 3.88 14.74 -4.68
N GLY A 64 3.53 15.42 -5.77
CA GLY A 64 2.96 16.76 -5.69
C GLY A 64 1.66 16.80 -4.88
N CYS A 65 0.71 15.91 -5.13
CA CYS A 65 -0.59 15.92 -4.45
C CYS A 65 -0.48 15.64 -2.94
N CYS A 66 0.38 14.73 -2.51
CA CYS A 66 0.62 14.50 -1.09
C CYS A 66 1.37 15.66 -0.43
N GLY A 67 2.28 16.31 -1.17
CA GLY A 67 2.96 17.51 -0.74
C GLY A 67 2.00 18.69 -0.54
N GLU A 68 1.03 18.86 -1.41
CA GLU A 68 -0.04 19.87 -1.25
C GLU A 68 -0.87 19.63 0.01
N ILE A 69 -1.23 18.39 0.31
CA ILE A 69 -1.98 18.02 1.51
C ILE A 69 -1.15 18.29 2.76
N ALA A 70 0.10 17.85 2.79
CA ALA A 70 0.97 17.99 3.94
C ALA A 70 1.59 19.40 4.10
N GLY A 71 1.65 20.19 3.01
CA GLY A 71 2.36 21.48 2.99
C GLY A 71 3.87 21.35 3.05
N THR A 72 4.41 20.21 2.70
CA THR A 72 5.84 19.90 2.64
C THR A 72 6.08 18.85 1.58
N GLU A 73 7.32 18.70 1.12
CA GLU A 73 7.67 17.64 0.18
C GLU A 73 7.40 16.26 0.78
N VAL A 74 6.68 15.44 0.06
CA VAL A 74 6.32 14.07 0.41
C VAL A 74 6.52 13.18 -0.79
N GLU A 75 7.00 11.99 -0.54
CA GLU A 75 7.23 10.98 -1.56
C GLU A 75 6.12 9.93 -1.53
N CYS A 76 5.69 9.49 -2.72
CA CYS A 76 4.74 8.42 -2.91
C CYS A 76 5.43 7.21 -3.52
N ARG A 77 4.87 6.03 -3.22
CA ARG A 77 5.42 4.77 -3.67
C ARG A 77 5.34 4.62 -5.18
N VAL A 78 6.42 4.12 -5.76
CA VAL A 78 6.48 3.59 -7.11
C VAL A 78 6.55 2.06 -7.02
N PHE A 79 5.73 1.38 -7.78
CA PHE A 79 5.69 -0.07 -7.83
C PHE A 79 6.70 -0.60 -8.83
N GLU A 80 7.37 -1.67 -8.49
CA GLU A 80 8.27 -2.38 -9.40
C GLU A 80 7.76 -3.80 -9.63
N TRP A 81 7.63 -4.20 -10.89
CA TRP A 81 7.23 -5.53 -11.30
C TRP A 81 7.95 -5.94 -12.57
N ASP A 82 8.60 -7.10 -12.54
CA ASP A 82 9.36 -7.64 -13.68
C ASP A 82 10.35 -6.62 -14.30
N GLY A 83 11.08 -5.90 -13.43
CA GLY A 83 12.07 -4.90 -13.82
C GLY A 83 11.51 -3.59 -14.39
N LYS A 84 10.18 -3.42 -14.36
CA LYS A 84 9.51 -2.19 -14.80
C LYS A 84 8.92 -1.44 -13.60
N GLN A 85 8.89 -0.12 -13.72
CA GLN A 85 8.35 0.76 -12.70
C GLN A 85 6.99 1.33 -13.11
N TYR A 86 6.09 1.44 -12.13
CA TYR A 86 4.72 1.91 -12.32
C TYR A 86 4.38 2.87 -11.18
N GLU A 87 3.88 4.04 -11.49
CA GLU A 87 3.22 4.91 -10.50
C GLU A 87 1.86 4.32 -10.10
N VAL A 88 1.15 3.78 -11.10
CA VAL A 88 -0.09 3.02 -10.91
C VAL A 88 0.05 1.70 -11.66
N PRO A 89 0.05 0.55 -10.97
CA PRO A 89 0.12 -0.75 -11.62
C PRO A 89 -1.07 -0.96 -12.55
N THR A 90 -0.81 -1.53 -13.71
CA THR A 90 -1.89 -1.94 -14.61
C THR A 90 -2.69 -3.09 -14.01
N THR A 91 -3.92 -3.30 -14.47
CA THR A 91 -4.75 -4.44 -14.03
C THR A 91 -4.04 -5.78 -14.18
N GLN A 92 -3.28 -5.96 -15.26
CA GLN A 92 -2.51 -7.18 -15.49
C GLN A 92 -1.40 -7.35 -14.45
N VAL A 93 -0.60 -6.32 -14.22
CA VAL A 93 0.47 -6.32 -13.21
C VAL A 93 -0.11 -6.60 -11.82
N MET A 94 -1.24 -5.99 -11.49
CA MET A 94 -1.92 -6.21 -10.21
C MET A 94 -2.36 -7.67 -10.06
N ALA A 95 -2.98 -8.23 -11.09
CA ALA A 95 -3.43 -9.62 -11.09
C ALA A 95 -2.26 -10.59 -10.94
N ASP A 96 -1.17 -10.38 -11.68
CA ASP A 96 0.03 -11.21 -11.60
C ASP A 96 0.68 -11.14 -10.22
N ALA A 97 0.76 -9.94 -9.63
CA ALA A 97 1.30 -9.75 -8.29
C ALA A 97 0.45 -10.45 -7.20
N ILE A 98 -0.87 -10.37 -7.29
CA ILE A 98 -1.79 -11.07 -6.38
C ILE A 98 -1.62 -12.58 -6.50
N LEU A 99 -1.63 -13.13 -7.70
CA LEU A 99 -1.44 -14.57 -7.94
C LEU A 99 -0.11 -15.07 -7.40
N HIS A 100 0.96 -14.31 -7.64
CA HIS A 100 2.28 -14.61 -7.12
C HIS A 100 2.31 -14.59 -5.58
N ALA A 101 1.67 -13.60 -4.95
CA ALA A 101 1.59 -13.50 -3.50
C ALA A 101 0.82 -14.67 -2.86
N VAL A 102 -0.29 -15.10 -3.47
CA VAL A 102 -1.08 -16.23 -2.98
C VAL A 102 -0.33 -17.56 -3.14
N SER A 103 0.49 -17.69 -4.19
CA SER A 103 1.30 -18.90 -4.43
C SER A 103 2.50 -19.02 -3.48
N LYS A 104 2.93 -17.92 -2.88
CA LYS A 104 4.00 -17.91 -1.88
C LYS A 104 3.43 -18.15 -0.49
N THR A 105 3.64 -19.34 0.05
CA THR A 105 3.55 -19.60 1.48
C THR A 105 4.82 -19.08 2.13
N GLY A 106 4.83 -17.82 2.53
CA GLY A 106 6.00 -17.18 3.12
C GLY A 106 5.66 -16.51 4.45
N SER A 107 6.50 -16.75 5.42
CA SER A 107 6.45 -16.24 6.77
C SER A 107 6.56 -14.72 6.84
N ASN A 108 5.74 -14.11 7.68
CA ASN A 108 6.00 -12.80 8.22
C ASN A 108 7.34 -12.84 8.97
N THR A 109 8.30 -12.06 8.51
CA THR A 109 9.46 -11.74 9.33
C THR A 109 8.99 -10.72 10.36
N ASP A 110 9.03 -11.10 11.63
CA ASP A 110 8.84 -10.17 12.76
C ASP A 110 10.00 -9.17 12.75
N CYS A 111 9.83 -8.10 11.98
CA CYS A 111 10.72 -6.95 12.05
C CYS A 111 10.08 -5.91 12.94
N GLU A 112 10.85 -5.37 13.89
CA GLU A 112 10.42 -4.22 14.67
C GLU A 112 10.04 -3.07 13.73
N TYR A 113 8.78 -2.63 13.82
CA TYR A 113 8.29 -1.55 12.97
C TYR A 113 8.81 -0.20 13.42
N MET A 114 9.44 0.51 12.51
CA MET A 114 9.81 1.91 12.68
C MET A 114 9.15 2.73 11.58
N MET A 115 8.35 3.74 11.97
CA MET A 115 7.68 4.61 10.99
C MET A 115 8.72 5.33 10.14
N PRO A 116 8.66 5.21 8.80
CA PRO A 116 9.56 5.92 7.89
C PRO A 116 9.49 7.44 8.04
N GLU A 117 10.61 8.11 7.80
CA GLU A 117 10.73 9.57 7.92
C GLU A 117 9.76 10.31 6.97
N ASN A 118 9.53 9.78 5.76
CA ASN A 118 8.57 10.33 4.81
C ASN A 118 7.16 10.39 5.41
N LEU A 119 6.70 9.35 6.10
CA LEU A 119 5.40 9.32 6.77
C LEU A 119 5.37 10.26 7.98
N ARG A 120 6.45 10.35 8.75
CA ARG A 120 6.55 11.30 9.86
C ARG A 120 6.39 12.73 9.38
N ARG A 121 7.07 13.10 8.29
CA ARG A 121 6.94 14.43 7.67
C ARG A 121 5.53 14.70 7.19
N PHE A 122 4.92 13.72 6.53
CA PHE A 122 3.54 13.83 6.05
C PHE A 122 2.56 14.13 7.20
N TYR A 123 2.56 13.33 8.25
CA TYR A 123 1.62 13.52 9.37
C TYR A 123 1.92 14.78 10.17
N ALA A 124 3.17 15.15 10.36
CA ALA A 124 3.53 16.40 11.02
C ALA A 124 3.07 17.62 10.22
N GLY A 125 3.21 17.59 8.89
CA GLY A 125 2.75 18.65 8.00
C GLY A 125 1.22 18.77 7.99
N LYS A 126 0.53 17.63 7.92
CA LYS A 126 -0.93 17.56 7.95
C LYS A 126 -1.51 18.17 9.25
N THR A 127 -0.96 17.77 10.39
CA THR A 127 -1.38 18.32 11.70
C THR A 127 -1.19 19.83 11.80
N LYS A 128 -0.09 20.37 11.24
CA LYS A 128 0.12 21.82 11.21
C LYS A 128 -0.90 22.56 10.36
N LYS A 129 -1.36 21.98 9.26
CA LYS A 129 -2.40 22.55 8.41
C LYS A 129 -3.80 22.48 9.03
N GLU A 130 -4.12 21.39 9.70
CA GLU A 130 -5.40 21.20 10.38
C GLU A 130 -5.52 22.08 11.63
N ASN A 131 -4.39 22.45 12.25
CA ASN A 131 -4.31 23.34 13.41
C ASN A 131 -3.41 24.56 13.11
N PRO A 132 -3.84 25.50 12.25
CA PRO A 132 -3.01 26.65 11.89
C PRO A 132 -2.77 27.61 13.06
N CYS A 133 -3.53 27.53 14.14
CA CYS A 133 -3.42 28.35 15.34
C CYS A 133 -2.75 27.61 16.51
N GLY A 134 -1.51 27.17 16.31
CA GLY A 134 -0.60 26.77 17.41
C GLY A 134 0.21 27.94 17.97
N CYS A 135 -0.16 29.19 17.66
CA CYS A 135 0.43 30.39 18.26
C CYS A 135 -0.40 30.78 19.49
N GLY A 136 0.15 30.51 20.66
CA GLY A 136 -0.40 31.04 21.89
C GLY A 136 -0.62 32.57 21.79
N GLY A 137 -1.84 32.98 21.99
CA GLY A 137 -2.20 34.35 22.32
C GLY A 137 -2.02 35.40 21.22
N ASN A 138 -3.12 36.00 20.82
CA ASN A 138 -3.25 37.18 19.94
C ASN A 138 -3.01 36.94 18.43
N CYS A 139 -3.96 36.32 17.79
CA CYS A 139 -4.30 36.67 16.41
C CYS A 139 -5.80 37.01 16.38
N CYS A 140 -6.10 38.28 16.48
CA CYS A 140 -7.35 38.85 15.99
C CYS A 140 -7.22 39.01 14.49
#